data_5c1bf49db9215199bb9ba9dfa5d0984c
#
_entry.id   5c1bf49db9215199bb9ba9dfa5d0984c
#
_cell.length_a   1.000
_cell.length_b   1.000
_cell.length_c   1.000
_cell.angle_alpha   90.00
_cell.angle_beta   90.00
_cell.angle_gamma   90.00
#
_symmetry.space_group_name_H-M   'P 1'
#
loop_
_entity.id
_entity.type
_entity.pdbx_description
1 polymer ?
#
loop_
_entity_poly.entity_id
_entity_poly.type
_entity_poly.pdbx_seq_one_letter_code
_entity_poly.pdbx_strand_id
1 'polypeptide(L)'
;MAKVFAIANQKGGVGKTTTCINLAASLVATKRRVLLIDLDPQGNATMGSGVDKHGLEHSIYDVLIGECNLVDAMQFSEHGGYQLLPANRDLTAAEVSLLEMKMKESRLRYALAPIRENYDYILIDCPPALSMLTINALVAADGV
;
A
#
# COMPACT_ATOMS: atom_id res chain seq x y z
N MET A 1 14.14 -6.48 -10.71
CA MET A 1 12.69 -6.62 -10.47
C MET A 1 12.40 -6.53 -8.98
N ALA A 2 11.39 -5.78 -8.61
CA ALA A 2 11.06 -5.59 -7.21
C ALA A 2 10.57 -6.87 -6.54
N LYS A 3 10.97 -7.06 -5.30
CA LYS A 3 10.34 -8.05 -4.42
C LYS A 3 9.19 -7.37 -3.70
N VAL A 4 8.03 -8.02 -3.72
CA VAL A 4 6.80 -7.50 -3.13
C VAL A 4 6.45 -8.33 -1.89
N PHE A 5 6.38 -7.68 -0.74
CA PHE A 5 6.06 -8.34 0.53
C PHE A 5 4.78 -7.75 1.13
N ALA A 6 3.85 -8.61 1.46
CA ALA A 6 2.67 -8.26 2.25
C ALA A 6 2.99 -8.47 3.73
N ILE A 7 2.76 -7.44 4.52
CA ILE A 7 2.99 -7.50 5.96
C ILE A 7 1.63 -7.57 6.64
N ALA A 8 1.31 -8.73 7.17
CA ALA A 8 0.02 -9.02 7.75
C ALA A 8 0.16 -9.34 9.23
N ASN A 9 -0.84 -8.95 10.01
CA ASN A 9 -0.91 -9.27 11.42
C ASN A 9 -2.37 -9.37 11.82
N GLN A 10 -2.79 -10.54 12.25
CA GLN A 10 -4.17 -10.80 12.63
C GLN A 10 -4.64 -10.00 13.83
N LYS A 11 -3.72 -9.61 14.71
CA LYS A 11 -4.05 -8.84 15.91
C LYS A 11 -4.17 -7.35 15.65
N GLY A 12 -3.71 -6.90 14.49
CA GLY A 12 -3.70 -5.49 14.18
C GLY A 12 -2.82 -4.69 15.13
N GLY A 13 -2.84 -3.39 14.95
CA GLY A 13 -2.24 -2.50 15.91
C GLY A 13 -0.99 -1.81 15.43
N VAL A 14 -0.51 -0.94 16.31
CA VAL A 14 0.53 0.05 16.04
C VAL A 14 1.88 -0.59 15.72
N GLY A 15 2.19 -1.73 16.36
CA GLY A 15 3.48 -2.39 16.20
C GLY A 15 3.76 -2.85 14.79
N LYS A 16 2.74 -3.38 14.10
CA LYS A 16 2.87 -3.82 12.71
C LYS A 16 3.21 -2.65 11.79
N THR A 17 2.44 -1.58 11.88
CA THR A 17 2.63 -0.39 11.04
C THR A 17 4.00 0.25 11.30
N THR A 18 4.40 0.35 12.57
CA THR A 18 5.71 0.86 12.93
C THR A 18 6.81 0.02 12.30
N THR A 19 6.66 -1.30 12.32
CA THR A 19 7.62 -2.23 11.71
C THR A 19 7.71 -2.00 10.20
N CYS A 20 6.58 -1.83 9.52
CA CYS A 20 6.56 -1.54 8.08
C CYS A 20 7.33 -0.26 7.75
N ILE A 21 7.06 0.80 8.49
CA ILE A 21 7.69 2.11 8.28
C ILE A 21 9.20 2.02 8.54
N ASN A 22 9.59 1.38 9.63
CA ASN A 22 10.99 1.23 9.97
C ASN A 22 11.74 0.36 8.96
N LEU A 23 11.12 -0.71 8.49
CA LEU A 23 11.71 -1.55 7.46
C LEU A 23 11.91 -0.78 6.17
N ALA A 24 10.91 -0.02 5.73
CA ALA A 24 11.01 0.80 4.53
C ALA A 24 12.15 1.80 4.64
N ALA A 25 12.24 2.53 5.76
CA ALA A 25 13.30 3.51 6.00
C ALA A 25 14.68 2.85 6.06
N SER A 26 14.78 1.67 6.66
CA SER A 26 16.04 0.93 6.74
C SER A 26 16.53 0.48 5.36
N LEU A 27 15.63 0.04 4.50
CA LEU A 27 15.97 -0.35 3.14
C LEU A 27 16.45 0.85 2.32
N VAL A 28 15.80 2.00 2.48
CA VAL A 28 16.24 3.24 1.83
C VAL A 28 17.64 3.62 2.31
N ALA A 29 17.94 3.45 3.60
CA ALA A 29 19.26 3.75 4.15
C ALA A 29 20.36 2.91 3.52
N THR A 30 20.03 1.74 2.96
CA THR A 30 20.95 0.89 2.20
C THR A 30 20.91 1.19 0.69
N LYS A 31 20.38 2.34 0.31
CA LYS A 31 20.28 2.81 -1.08
C LYS A 31 19.34 1.96 -1.95
N ARG A 32 18.34 1.35 -1.35
CA ARG A 32 17.30 0.63 -2.07
C ARG A 32 16.16 1.58 -2.43
N ARG A 33 15.53 1.32 -3.57
CA ARG A 33 14.34 2.06 -4.01
C ARG A 33 13.12 1.35 -3.45
N VAL A 34 12.35 2.03 -2.63
CA VAL A 34 11.25 1.41 -1.86
C VAL A 34 9.94 2.13 -2.10
N LEU A 35 8.89 1.34 -2.31
CA LEU A 35 7.50 1.80 -2.31
C LEU A 35 6.80 1.13 -1.13
N LEU A 36 6.17 1.93 -0.26
CA LEU A 36 5.32 1.45 0.81
C LEU A 36 3.87 1.68 0.42
N ILE A 37 3.07 0.63 0.42
CA ILE A 37 1.64 0.70 0.11
C ILE A 37 0.86 0.54 1.41
N ASP A 38 0.08 1.57 1.75
CA ASP A 38 -0.83 1.51 2.89
C ASP A 38 -2.16 0.95 2.39
N LEU A 39 -2.50 -0.25 2.83
CA LEU A 39 -3.74 -0.91 2.42
C LEU A 39 -4.74 -0.99 3.57
N ASP A 40 -4.51 -0.22 4.62
CA ASP A 40 -5.38 -0.18 5.78
C ASP A 40 -6.22 1.11 5.74
N PRO A 41 -7.57 1.01 5.77
CA PRO A 41 -8.44 2.20 5.77
C PRO A 41 -8.18 3.19 6.90
N GLN A 42 -7.59 2.73 8.00
CA GLN A 42 -7.22 3.63 9.09
C GLN A 42 -6.09 4.59 8.71
N GLY A 43 -5.29 4.24 7.71
CA GLY A 43 -4.25 5.12 7.18
C GLY A 43 -3.10 5.36 8.15
N ASN A 44 -2.80 4.41 9.03
CA ASN A 44 -1.74 4.58 10.03
C ASN A 44 -0.34 4.65 9.39
N ALA A 45 -0.08 3.86 8.36
CA ALA A 45 1.19 3.93 7.65
C ALA A 45 1.32 5.27 6.90
N THR A 46 0.23 5.78 6.36
CA THR A 46 0.18 7.08 5.69
C THR A 46 0.56 8.19 6.67
N MET A 47 -0.12 8.26 7.80
CA MET A 47 0.16 9.28 8.81
C MET A 47 1.56 9.13 9.40
N GLY A 48 1.97 7.89 9.66
CA GLY A 48 3.30 7.61 10.19
C GLY A 48 4.43 7.96 9.23
N SER A 49 4.12 8.03 7.94
CA SER A 49 5.07 8.45 6.90
C SER A 49 5.12 9.97 6.71
N GLY A 50 4.33 10.71 7.49
CA GLY A 50 4.30 12.16 7.44
C GLY A 50 3.37 12.74 6.37
N VAL A 51 2.48 11.91 5.82
CA VAL A 51 1.52 12.35 4.80
C VAL A 51 0.15 12.50 5.45
N ASP A 52 -0.48 13.67 5.24
CA ASP A 52 -1.82 13.94 5.79
C ASP A 52 -2.87 13.21 4.96
N LYS A 53 -3.47 12.17 5.54
CA LYS A 53 -4.49 11.37 4.87
C LYS A 53 -5.77 12.14 4.60
N HIS A 54 -6.02 13.24 5.30
CA HIS A 54 -7.23 14.04 5.12
C HIS A 54 -7.13 15.02 3.95
N GLY A 55 -5.90 15.30 3.49
CA GLY A 55 -5.66 16.21 2.37
C GLY A 55 -5.37 15.53 1.05
N LEU A 56 -5.61 14.22 0.94
CA LEU A 56 -5.28 13.47 -0.27
C LEU A 56 -6.28 13.76 -1.39
N GLU A 57 -5.77 14.09 -2.57
CA GLU A 57 -6.56 14.16 -3.79
C GLU A 57 -6.90 12.76 -4.30
N HIS A 58 -5.91 11.86 -4.26
CA HIS A 58 -6.07 10.46 -4.65
C HIS A 58 -5.43 9.56 -3.61
N SER A 59 -5.98 8.35 -3.47
CA SER A 59 -5.48 7.33 -2.56
C SER A 59 -5.43 5.98 -3.27
N ILE A 60 -4.97 4.95 -2.55
CA ILE A 60 -4.99 3.57 -3.05
C ILE A 60 -6.40 3.13 -3.49
N TYR A 61 -7.44 3.65 -2.84
CA TYR A 61 -8.82 3.35 -3.23
C TYR A 61 -9.06 3.70 -4.69
N ASP A 62 -8.68 4.91 -5.10
CA ASP A 62 -8.89 5.36 -6.49
C ASP A 62 -8.12 4.50 -7.48
N VAL A 63 -6.94 4.05 -7.10
CA VAL A 63 -6.13 3.15 -7.93
C VAL A 63 -6.82 1.81 -8.11
N LEU A 64 -7.33 1.23 -7.03
CA LEU A 64 -7.97 -0.09 -7.05
C LEU A 64 -9.24 -0.09 -7.90
N ILE A 65 -10.02 0.97 -7.86
CA ILE A 65 -11.26 1.06 -8.63
C ILE A 65 -11.05 1.60 -10.04
N GLY A 66 -9.82 1.94 -10.41
CA GLY A 66 -9.49 2.38 -11.76
C GLY A 66 -9.74 3.86 -12.05
N GLU A 67 -9.94 4.68 -11.01
CA GLU A 67 -10.18 6.12 -11.18
C GLU A 67 -8.91 6.89 -11.52
N CYS A 68 -7.75 6.38 -11.14
CA CYS A 68 -6.47 6.98 -11.49
C CYS A 68 -5.38 5.93 -11.58
N ASN A 69 -4.24 6.32 -12.16
CA ASN A 69 -3.05 5.48 -12.18
C ASN A 69 -2.35 5.55 -10.83
N LEU A 70 -1.56 4.53 -10.53
CA LEU A 70 -0.81 4.46 -9.27
C LEU A 70 0.08 5.69 -9.07
N VAL A 71 0.73 6.16 -10.13
CA VAL A 71 1.63 7.33 -10.06
C VAL A 71 0.89 8.59 -9.63
N ASP A 72 -0.37 8.74 -10.02
CA ASP A 72 -1.17 9.91 -9.66
C ASP A 72 -1.49 9.97 -8.17
N ALA A 73 -1.52 8.84 -7.49
CA ALA A 73 -1.80 8.75 -6.06
C ALA A 73 -0.55 8.75 -5.20
N MET A 74 0.63 8.56 -5.79
CA MET A 74 1.87 8.43 -5.05
C MET A 74 2.27 9.71 -4.33
N GLN A 75 2.80 9.56 -3.11
CA GLN A 75 3.37 10.63 -2.30
C GLN A 75 4.77 10.25 -1.89
N PHE A 76 5.64 11.25 -1.70
CA PHE A 76 6.98 10.99 -1.18
C PHE A 76 7.00 11.21 0.33
N SER A 77 7.55 10.26 1.09
CA SER A 77 7.76 10.41 2.52
C SER A 77 9.10 11.08 2.78
N GLU A 78 9.08 12.34 3.20
CA GLU A 78 10.32 13.04 3.53
C GLU A 78 10.99 12.45 4.78
N HIS A 79 10.20 11.91 5.70
CA HIS A 79 10.72 11.29 6.91
C HIS A 79 11.48 10.00 6.63
N GLY A 80 10.97 9.16 5.73
CA GLY A 80 11.54 7.85 5.48
C GLY A 80 12.35 7.74 4.20
N GLY A 81 12.20 8.67 3.27
CA GLY A 81 12.90 8.65 1.99
C GLY A 81 12.36 7.65 0.98
N TYR A 82 11.17 7.12 1.20
CA TYR A 82 10.52 6.17 0.29
C TYR A 82 9.28 6.77 -0.34
N GLN A 83 8.83 6.18 -1.44
CA GLN A 83 7.55 6.51 -2.04
C GLN A 83 6.44 5.82 -1.27
N LEU A 84 5.31 6.49 -1.14
CA LEU A 84 4.15 5.99 -0.43
C LEU A 84 2.94 5.99 -1.35
N LEU A 85 2.18 4.89 -1.34
CA LEU A 85 0.85 4.86 -1.91
C LEU A 85 -0.13 4.96 -0.73
N PRO A 86 -0.75 6.12 -0.53
CA PRO A 86 -1.45 6.42 0.72
C PRO A 86 -2.86 5.86 0.77
N ALA A 87 -3.37 5.68 1.98
CA ALA A 87 -4.74 5.28 2.26
C ALA A 87 -5.45 6.30 3.13
N ASN A 88 -6.78 6.33 3.00
CA ASN A 88 -7.66 7.07 3.87
C ASN A 88 -8.97 6.29 4.05
N ARG A 89 -9.96 6.91 4.69
CA ARG A 89 -11.24 6.26 4.99
C ARG A 89 -12.01 5.79 3.76
N ASP A 90 -11.77 6.40 2.61
CA ASP A 90 -12.44 6.00 1.36
C ASP A 90 -12.18 4.53 1.05
N LEU A 91 -11.04 4.00 1.50
CA LEU A 91 -10.67 2.62 1.29
C LEU A 91 -11.66 1.63 1.93
N THR A 92 -12.44 2.07 2.93
CA THR A 92 -13.50 1.26 3.52
C THR A 92 -14.53 0.85 2.46
N ALA A 93 -14.81 1.71 1.50
CA ALA A 93 -15.75 1.42 0.43
C ALA A 93 -15.20 0.41 -0.58
N ALA A 94 -13.91 0.15 -0.58
CA ALA A 94 -13.29 -0.77 -1.53
C ALA A 94 -13.85 -2.19 -1.44
N GLU A 95 -14.22 -2.63 -0.23
CA GLU A 95 -14.77 -3.98 -0.04
C GLU A 95 -16.04 -4.19 -0.87
N VAL A 96 -16.90 -3.18 -0.92
CA VAL A 96 -18.14 -3.24 -1.72
C VAL A 96 -17.84 -3.00 -3.19
N SER A 97 -17.05 -1.97 -3.49
CA SER A 97 -16.75 -1.59 -4.87
C SER A 97 -16.04 -2.70 -5.63
N LEU A 98 -15.09 -3.38 -5.00
CA LEU A 98 -14.32 -4.45 -5.64
C LEU A 98 -15.15 -5.67 -5.94
N LEU A 99 -16.18 -5.97 -5.12
CA LEU A 99 -17.01 -7.17 -5.32
C LEU A 99 -17.68 -7.20 -6.70
N GLU A 100 -17.98 -6.04 -7.26
CA GLU A 100 -18.65 -5.92 -8.55
C GLU A 100 -17.69 -5.74 -9.71
N MET A 101 -16.39 -5.69 -9.45
CA MET A 101 -15.39 -5.44 -10.47
C MET A 101 -14.79 -6.73 -11.02
N LYS A 102 -14.42 -6.68 -12.29
CA LYS A 102 -13.66 -7.77 -12.91
C LYS A 102 -12.26 -7.80 -12.31
N MET A 103 -11.71 -9.01 -12.14
CA MET A 103 -10.37 -9.23 -11.64
C MET A 103 -10.17 -8.62 -10.25
N LYS A 104 -11.20 -8.68 -9.43
CA LYS A 104 -11.24 -8.00 -8.12
C LYS A 104 -10.10 -8.41 -7.20
N GLU A 105 -9.63 -9.65 -7.28
CA GLU A 105 -8.53 -10.15 -6.44
C GLU A 105 -7.16 -9.67 -6.92
N SER A 106 -7.06 -9.23 -8.15
CA SER A 106 -5.79 -8.90 -8.82
C SER A 106 -5.65 -7.43 -9.16
N ARG A 107 -6.54 -6.57 -8.66
CA ARG A 107 -6.51 -5.14 -9.01
C ARG A 107 -5.18 -4.49 -8.63
N LEU A 108 -4.67 -4.78 -7.43
CA LEU A 108 -3.39 -4.24 -6.98
C LEU A 108 -2.23 -4.77 -7.82
N ARG A 109 -2.23 -6.06 -8.09
CA ARG A 109 -1.19 -6.68 -8.91
C ARG A 109 -1.06 -6.01 -10.28
N TYR A 110 -2.19 -5.77 -10.95
CA TYR A 110 -2.19 -5.11 -12.25
C TYR A 110 -1.76 -3.65 -12.15
N ALA A 111 -2.17 -2.95 -11.08
CA ALA A 111 -1.75 -1.57 -10.87
C ALA A 111 -0.24 -1.45 -10.66
N LEU A 112 0.38 -2.44 -10.03
CA LEU A 112 1.82 -2.44 -9.77
C LEU A 112 2.66 -2.85 -10.99
N ALA A 113 2.10 -3.61 -11.92
CA ALA A 113 2.87 -4.18 -13.02
C ALA A 113 3.68 -3.12 -13.79
N PRO A 114 3.13 -1.95 -14.18
CA PRO A 114 3.89 -0.96 -14.95
C PRO A 114 5.04 -0.31 -14.21
N ILE A 115 5.00 -0.27 -12.87
CA ILE A 115 5.99 0.46 -12.07
C ILE A 115 6.93 -0.46 -11.29
N ARG A 116 6.70 -1.75 -11.34
CA ARG A 116 7.44 -2.72 -10.53
C ARG A 116 8.94 -2.67 -10.75
N GLU A 117 9.36 -2.43 -11.98
CA GLU A 117 10.77 -2.35 -12.34
C GLU A 117 11.48 -1.13 -11.74
N ASN A 118 10.73 -0.14 -11.28
CA ASN A 118 11.29 1.09 -10.72
C ASN A 118 11.72 0.94 -9.26
N TYR A 119 11.40 -0.19 -8.62
CA TYR A 119 11.66 -0.41 -7.20
C TYR A 119 12.44 -1.68 -6.96
N ASP A 120 13.22 -1.69 -5.88
CA ASP A 120 13.89 -2.89 -5.37
C ASP A 120 12.97 -3.66 -4.43
N TYR A 121 12.18 -2.92 -3.64
CA TYR A 121 11.23 -3.51 -2.68
C TYR A 121 9.92 -2.75 -2.70
N ILE A 122 8.83 -3.50 -2.66
CA ILE A 122 7.48 -2.96 -2.48
C ILE A 122 6.89 -3.64 -1.24
N LEU A 123 6.57 -2.84 -0.23
CA LEU A 123 6.02 -3.34 1.04
C LEU A 123 4.54 -2.95 1.11
N ILE A 124 3.69 -3.90 1.50
CA ILE A 124 2.25 -3.66 1.62
C ILE A 124 1.84 -3.82 3.08
N ASP A 125 1.37 -2.75 3.69
CA ASP A 125 0.83 -2.77 5.04
C ASP A 125 -0.64 -3.16 4.98
N CYS A 126 -0.94 -4.42 5.34
CA CYS A 126 -2.27 -5.01 5.21
C CYS A 126 -3.17 -4.64 6.39
N PRO A 127 -4.50 -4.57 6.18
CA PRO A 127 -5.43 -4.42 7.29
C PRO A 127 -5.45 -5.67 8.17
N PRO A 128 -5.90 -5.56 9.43
CA PRO A 128 -5.93 -6.71 10.34
C PRO A 128 -6.96 -7.77 9.98
N ALA A 129 -7.98 -7.40 9.20
CA ALA A 129 -9.06 -8.30 8.85
C ALA A 129 -8.78 -9.05 7.56
N LEU A 130 -9.31 -10.29 7.46
CA LEU A 130 -9.30 -11.02 6.21
C LEU A 130 -10.39 -10.44 5.31
N SER A 131 -10.00 -9.76 4.27
CA SER A 131 -10.89 -8.99 3.42
C SER A 131 -10.41 -9.02 1.97
N MET A 132 -11.17 -8.39 1.07
CA MET A 132 -10.76 -8.25 -0.33
C MET A 132 -9.46 -7.47 -0.46
N LEU A 133 -9.22 -6.50 0.43
CA LEU A 133 -7.96 -5.76 0.46
C LEU A 133 -6.78 -6.68 0.77
N THR A 134 -6.92 -7.52 1.79
CA THR A 134 -5.89 -8.49 2.14
C THR A 134 -5.65 -9.48 1.01
N ILE A 135 -6.70 -9.95 0.35
CA ILE A 135 -6.58 -10.84 -0.81
C ILE A 135 -5.78 -10.16 -1.92
N ASN A 136 -6.07 -8.89 -2.21
CA ASN A 136 -5.30 -8.13 -3.20
C ASN A 136 -3.82 -8.05 -2.84
N ALA A 137 -3.51 -7.82 -1.56
CA ALA A 137 -2.13 -7.79 -1.09
C ALA A 137 -1.44 -9.13 -1.32
N LEU A 138 -2.10 -10.23 -0.95
CA LEU A 138 -1.52 -11.57 -1.07
C LEU A 138 -1.31 -11.97 -2.53
N VAL A 139 -2.25 -11.63 -3.42
CA VAL A 139 -2.12 -11.92 -4.85
C VAL A 139 -0.98 -11.12 -5.47
N ALA A 140 -0.77 -9.89 -5.03
CA ALA A 140 0.31 -9.04 -5.54
C ALA A 140 1.68 -9.42 -4.98
N ALA A 141 1.73 -10.04 -3.80
CA ALA A 141 2.97 -10.27 -3.08
C ALA A 141 3.73 -11.51 -3.57
N ASP A 142 5.05 -11.45 -3.45
CA ASP A 142 5.94 -12.60 -3.65
C ASP A 142 6.13 -13.37 -2.35
N GLY A 143 5.92 -12.71 -1.21
CA GLY A 143 6.05 -13.29 0.12
C GLY A 143 5.30 -12.51 1.18
N VAL A 144 5.16 -13.11 2.33
CA VAL A 144 4.41 -12.56 3.46
C VAL A 144 5.31 -12.35 4.67
#